data_6f55d1db04aabef6037ee58464d9378b
#
_entry.id   6f55d1db04aabef6037ee58464d9378b
#
_cell.length_a   1.000
_cell.length_b   1.000
_cell.length_c   1.000
_cell.angle_alpha   90.00
_cell.angle_beta   90.00
_cell.angle_gamma   90.00
#
_symmetry.space_group_name_H-M   'P 1'
#
loop_
_entity.id
_entity.type
_entity.pdbx_description
1 polymer ?
#
loop_
_entity_poly.entity_id
_entity_poly.type
_entity_poly.pdbx_seq_one_letter_code
_entity_poly.pdbx_strand_id
1 'polypeptide(L)'
;MVTFIWLFIRHRQRPQPPYNTGYLPFITTCYRELKMNTLPDTHVREASGCPSPITIWQTLLTRLLDQHYGLTLNDTPFADERVIEQHIEAGISLCDAVNFLVEKYALVRTDQPGFSAGAPSQLINSIDILRARRATGLMTRDNYRTVNNITLGKHPGAKQ
;
A
#
# COMPACT_ATOMS: atom_id res chain seq x y z
N MET A 1 -11.50 -34.62 -5.38
CA MET A 1 -10.69 -33.98 -6.42
C MET A 1 -10.39 -32.55 -5.97
N VAL A 2 -9.38 -32.37 -5.12
CA VAL A 2 -8.91 -31.09 -4.63
C VAL A 2 -7.39 -31.18 -4.50
N THR A 3 -6.72 -31.14 -5.61
CA THR A 3 -5.26 -31.07 -5.70
C THR A 3 -4.94 -30.17 -6.88
N PHE A 4 -4.42 -28.99 -6.63
CA PHE A 4 -3.62 -28.16 -7.55
C PHE A 4 -3.73 -26.66 -7.23
N ILE A 5 -3.31 -26.21 -6.07
CA ILE A 5 -2.89 -24.79 -5.90
C ILE A 5 -1.81 -24.69 -4.78
N TRP A 6 -0.84 -25.58 -4.77
CA TRP A 6 0.23 -25.54 -3.75
C TRP A 6 1.63 -25.44 -4.33
N LEU A 7 1.82 -24.77 -5.49
CA LEU A 7 3.13 -24.79 -6.13
C LEU A 7 3.69 -23.43 -6.59
N PHE A 8 3.31 -22.32 -5.97
CA PHE A 8 3.88 -21.04 -6.41
C PHE A 8 4.40 -20.10 -5.30
N ILE A 9 4.71 -20.64 -4.13
CA ILE A 9 5.47 -19.88 -3.13
C ILE A 9 6.82 -20.57 -2.93
N ARG A 10 7.67 -20.53 -3.94
CA ARG A 10 9.07 -20.94 -3.78
C ARG A 10 10.01 -19.87 -4.31
N HIS A 11 10.66 -19.22 -3.37
CA HIS A 11 11.99 -18.57 -3.52
C HIS A 11 12.19 -17.62 -4.70
N ARG A 12 11.90 -16.35 -4.48
CA ARG A 12 12.67 -15.29 -5.15
C ARG A 12 13.83 -14.83 -4.25
N GLN A 13 14.87 -15.62 -4.20
CA GLN A 13 16.18 -15.13 -3.78
C GLN A 13 16.63 -14.08 -4.80
N ARG A 14 16.77 -12.84 -4.34
CA ARG A 14 17.41 -11.77 -5.13
C ARG A 14 18.91 -12.09 -5.19
N PRO A 15 19.54 -12.18 -6.36
CA PRO A 15 20.99 -12.26 -6.46
C PRO A 15 21.59 -10.93 -5.98
N GLN A 16 22.51 -11.00 -5.05
CA GLN A 16 23.36 -9.89 -4.64
C GLN A 16 24.35 -9.58 -5.77
N PRO A 17 24.58 -8.30 -6.11
CA PRO A 17 25.64 -7.95 -7.07
C PRO A 17 27.03 -8.15 -6.43
N PRO A 18 28.01 -8.67 -7.17
CA PRO A 18 29.37 -8.79 -6.68
C PRO A 18 30.03 -7.42 -6.59
N TYR A 19 30.56 -7.11 -5.42
CA TYR A 19 31.48 -5.99 -5.23
C TYR A 19 32.77 -6.29 -5.98
N ASN A 20 33.08 -5.53 -6.97
CA ASN A 20 34.43 -5.58 -7.56
C ASN A 20 35.08 -4.21 -7.40
N THR A 21 36.05 -4.19 -6.50
CA THR A 21 37.02 -3.13 -6.30
C THR A 21 37.99 -3.14 -7.48
N GLY A 22 38.22 -1.99 -8.10
CA GLY A 22 39.43 -1.84 -8.86
C GLY A 22 39.42 -0.81 -9.99
N TYR A 23 40.13 0.26 -9.72
CA TYR A 23 40.91 1.10 -10.68
C TYR A 23 40.17 2.03 -11.65
N LEU A 24 40.34 3.33 -11.35
CA LEU A 24 40.40 4.41 -12.34
C LEU A 24 41.54 4.20 -13.34
N PRO A 25 41.43 4.65 -14.60
CA PRO A 25 42.02 5.94 -14.88
C PRO A 25 41.23 6.84 -15.86
N PHE A 26 41.34 8.13 -15.59
CA PHE A 26 41.36 9.28 -16.51
C PHE A 26 41.13 9.01 -18.01
N ILE A 27 40.08 9.58 -18.58
CA ILE A 27 40.17 10.21 -19.90
C ILE A 27 39.29 11.47 -19.91
N THR A 28 39.96 12.56 -20.11
CA THR A 28 39.55 13.92 -20.39
C THR A 28 38.86 13.99 -21.77
N THR A 29 37.95 15.00 -21.89
CA THR A 29 37.59 15.71 -23.11
C THR A 29 36.39 15.17 -23.90
N CYS A 30 35.27 15.87 -23.81
CA CYS A 30 34.65 16.65 -24.87
C CYS A 30 33.30 17.20 -24.35
N TYR A 31 33.36 18.47 -23.92
CA TYR A 31 32.15 19.28 -23.78
C TYR A 31 31.65 19.60 -25.18
N ARG A 32 30.52 19.04 -25.54
CA ARG A 32 29.75 19.54 -26.66
C ARG A 32 28.41 20.00 -26.12
N GLU A 33 28.23 21.30 -26.11
CA GLU A 33 27.00 21.98 -25.80
C GLU A 33 25.82 21.36 -26.57
N LEU A 34 24.95 20.67 -25.88
CA LEU A 34 23.62 20.41 -26.37
C LEU A 34 22.70 21.42 -25.66
N LYS A 35 22.22 22.37 -26.48
CA LYS A 35 21.16 23.31 -26.11
C LYS A 35 20.08 22.58 -25.35
N MET A 36 19.90 22.93 -24.09
CA MET A 36 18.71 22.58 -23.33
C MET A 36 17.50 23.25 -24.04
N ASN A 37 16.77 22.44 -24.78
CA ASN A 37 15.38 22.77 -25.04
C ASN A 37 14.67 22.80 -23.70
N THR A 38 14.35 23.98 -23.23
CA THR A 38 13.40 24.22 -22.15
C THR A 38 12.08 23.56 -22.54
N LEU A 39 11.86 22.35 -22.03
CA LEU A 39 10.51 21.81 -21.93
C LEU A 39 9.70 22.82 -21.10
N PRO A 40 8.49 23.18 -21.55
CA PRO A 40 7.61 23.99 -20.73
C PRO A 40 7.39 23.23 -19.42
N ASP A 41 7.75 23.89 -18.34
CA ASP A 41 7.49 23.49 -16.97
C ASP A 41 5.97 23.47 -16.77
N THR A 42 5.34 22.40 -17.19
CA THR A 42 4.00 22.06 -16.75
C THR A 42 4.14 21.62 -15.31
N HIS A 43 4.44 22.56 -14.45
CA HIS A 43 4.09 22.49 -13.05
C HIS A 43 2.56 22.33 -13.03
N VAL A 44 2.11 21.09 -13.18
CA VAL A 44 0.79 20.69 -12.72
C VAL A 44 0.86 21.00 -11.23
N ARG A 45 0.35 22.18 -10.88
CA ARG A 45 0.04 22.58 -9.52
C ARG A 45 -0.93 21.50 -9.07
N GLU A 46 -0.40 20.43 -8.45
CA GLU A 46 -1.24 19.50 -7.71
C GLU A 46 -2.06 20.36 -6.78
N ALA A 47 -3.32 20.49 -7.13
CA ALA A 47 -4.28 21.12 -6.26
C ALA A 47 -4.14 20.39 -4.92
N SER A 48 -3.73 21.11 -3.89
CA SER A 48 -3.61 20.64 -2.52
C SER A 48 -5.02 20.38 -1.95
N GLY A 49 -5.77 19.52 -2.65
CA GLY A 49 -7.06 19.01 -2.26
C GLY A 49 -6.89 17.72 -1.49
N CYS A 50 -7.78 17.47 -0.57
CA CYS A 50 -7.87 16.17 0.10
C CYS A 50 -7.99 15.06 -0.97
N PRO A 51 -7.19 13.97 -0.90
CA PRO A 51 -7.31 12.86 -1.84
C PRO A 51 -8.73 12.28 -1.86
N SER A 52 -9.13 11.69 -2.99
CA SER A 52 -10.45 11.07 -3.08
C SER A 52 -10.60 9.92 -2.08
N PRO A 53 -11.81 9.58 -1.65
CA PRO A 53 -12.03 8.45 -0.74
C PRO A 53 -11.45 7.14 -1.26
N ILE A 54 -11.57 6.88 -2.56
CA ILE A 54 -11.02 5.70 -3.22
C ILE A 54 -9.49 5.71 -3.14
N THR A 55 -8.85 6.85 -3.46
CA THR A 55 -7.39 6.99 -3.37
C THR A 55 -6.88 6.78 -1.95
N ILE A 56 -7.59 7.27 -0.93
CA ILE A 56 -7.25 7.04 0.47
C ILE A 56 -7.28 5.54 0.79
N TRP A 57 -8.33 4.84 0.37
CA TRP A 57 -8.46 3.39 0.57
C TRP A 57 -7.36 2.62 -0.15
N GLN A 58 -7.12 2.89 -1.43
CA GLN A 58 -6.06 2.24 -2.22
C GLN A 58 -4.69 2.40 -1.57
N THR A 59 -4.35 3.62 -1.15
CA THR A 59 -3.07 3.91 -0.51
C THR A 59 -2.91 3.14 0.81
N LEU A 60 -3.95 3.10 1.62
CA LEU A 60 -3.92 2.41 2.90
C LEU A 60 -3.95 0.89 2.74
N LEU A 61 -4.79 0.36 1.84
CA LEU A 61 -4.85 -1.08 1.53
C LEU A 61 -3.51 -1.59 1.02
N THR A 62 -2.90 -0.88 0.05
CA THR A 62 -1.57 -1.23 -0.47
C THR A 62 -0.56 -1.33 0.67
N ARG A 63 -0.56 -0.36 1.57
CA ARG A 63 0.37 -0.35 2.71
C ARG A 63 0.11 -1.47 3.71
N LEU A 64 -1.16 -1.72 4.06
CA LEU A 64 -1.54 -2.73 5.05
C LEU A 64 -1.31 -4.15 4.53
N LEU A 65 -1.68 -4.42 3.28
CA LEU A 65 -1.50 -5.72 2.66
C LEU A 65 -0.02 -6.07 2.48
N ASP A 66 0.79 -5.14 1.97
CA ASP A 66 2.23 -5.32 1.81
C ASP A 66 2.92 -5.54 3.16
N GLN A 67 2.65 -4.67 4.14
CA GLN A 67 3.32 -4.70 5.44
C GLN A 67 2.98 -5.93 6.27
N HIS A 68 1.69 -6.31 6.31
CA HIS A 68 1.21 -7.32 7.25
C HIS A 68 1.06 -8.71 6.65
N TYR A 69 0.84 -8.81 5.33
CA TYR A 69 0.58 -10.09 4.66
C TYR A 69 1.49 -10.35 3.46
N GLY A 70 2.32 -9.38 3.05
CA GLY A 70 3.19 -9.51 1.88
C GLY A 70 2.41 -9.63 0.56
N LEU A 71 1.19 -9.10 0.50
CA LEU A 71 0.31 -9.11 -0.66
C LEU A 71 0.31 -7.75 -1.35
N THR A 72 0.10 -7.77 -2.67
CA THR A 72 -0.18 -6.55 -3.42
C THR A 72 -1.69 -6.31 -3.52
N LEU A 73 -2.09 -5.08 -3.84
CA LEU A 73 -3.50 -4.76 -4.05
C LEU A 73 -4.13 -5.63 -5.15
N ASN A 74 -3.34 -5.97 -6.19
CA ASN A 74 -3.77 -6.78 -7.32
C ASN A 74 -4.08 -8.24 -6.96
N ASP A 75 -3.57 -8.72 -5.84
CA ASP A 75 -3.83 -10.08 -5.34
C ASP A 75 -5.18 -10.17 -4.61
N THR A 76 -5.90 -9.06 -4.52
CA THR A 76 -7.15 -8.94 -3.77
C THR A 76 -8.28 -8.39 -4.64
N PRO A 77 -9.55 -8.59 -4.24
CA PRO A 77 -10.68 -7.98 -4.93
C PRO A 77 -10.66 -6.45 -4.98
N PHE A 78 -9.87 -5.82 -4.11
CA PHE A 78 -9.69 -4.35 -4.06
C PHE A 78 -8.85 -3.77 -5.21
N ALA A 79 -8.34 -4.62 -6.11
CA ALA A 79 -7.80 -4.17 -7.39
C ALA A 79 -8.84 -3.43 -8.24
N ASP A 80 -10.12 -3.82 -8.11
CA ASP A 80 -11.24 -3.12 -8.75
C ASP A 80 -11.73 -1.97 -7.85
N GLU A 81 -11.64 -0.75 -8.36
CA GLU A 81 -12.10 0.47 -7.68
C GLU A 81 -13.59 0.41 -7.29
N ARG A 82 -14.39 -0.27 -8.09
CA ARG A 82 -15.83 -0.44 -7.83
C ARG A 82 -16.08 -1.21 -6.54
N VAL A 83 -15.22 -2.18 -6.22
CA VAL A 83 -15.32 -2.93 -4.97
C VAL A 83 -15.02 -2.02 -3.79
N ILE A 84 -14.02 -1.15 -3.91
CA ILE A 84 -13.70 -0.14 -2.89
C ILE A 84 -14.88 0.82 -2.70
N GLU A 85 -15.42 1.35 -3.80
CA GLU A 85 -16.56 2.26 -3.78
C GLU A 85 -17.77 1.65 -3.09
N GLN A 86 -18.11 0.41 -3.42
CA GLN A 86 -19.20 -0.33 -2.77
C GLN A 86 -19.01 -0.48 -1.25
N HIS A 87 -17.78 -0.72 -0.79
CA HIS A 87 -17.48 -0.81 0.64
C HIS A 87 -17.64 0.54 1.35
N ILE A 88 -17.17 1.62 0.70
CA ILE A 88 -17.31 2.98 1.21
C ILE A 88 -18.78 3.38 1.29
N GLU A 89 -19.57 3.12 0.25
CA GLU A 89 -21.00 3.39 0.21
C GLU A 89 -21.80 2.59 1.25
N ALA A 90 -21.38 1.33 1.45
CA ALA A 90 -21.97 0.46 2.47
C ALA A 90 -21.58 0.87 3.90
N GLY A 91 -20.71 1.87 4.08
CA GLY A 91 -20.25 2.31 5.39
C GLY A 91 -19.37 1.28 6.12
N ILE A 92 -18.75 0.37 5.39
CA ILE A 92 -17.85 -0.63 5.96
C ILE A 92 -16.53 0.06 6.34
N SER A 93 -16.01 -0.21 7.53
CA SER A 93 -14.71 0.33 7.91
C SER A 93 -13.57 -0.37 7.17
N LEU A 94 -12.46 0.35 6.94
CA LEU A 94 -11.27 -0.23 6.33
C LEU A 94 -10.75 -1.45 7.11
N CYS A 95 -10.84 -1.39 8.43
CA CYS A 95 -10.43 -2.48 9.31
C CYS A 95 -11.26 -3.75 9.07
N ASP A 96 -12.59 -3.60 9.02
CA ASP A 96 -13.50 -4.73 8.81
C ASP A 96 -13.34 -5.32 7.40
N ALA A 97 -13.15 -4.46 6.39
CA ALA A 97 -12.92 -4.92 5.02
C ALA A 97 -11.66 -5.77 4.88
N VAL A 98 -10.55 -5.36 5.52
CA VAL A 98 -9.31 -6.15 5.52
C VAL A 98 -9.49 -7.42 6.34
N ASN A 99 -10.11 -7.35 7.51
CA ASN A 99 -10.32 -8.51 8.38
C ASN A 99 -11.23 -9.55 7.72
N PHE A 100 -12.25 -9.13 6.97
CA PHE A 100 -13.04 -10.02 6.16
C PHE A 100 -12.21 -10.78 5.10
N LEU A 101 -11.25 -10.12 4.46
CA LEU A 101 -10.29 -10.77 3.56
C LEU A 101 -9.43 -11.80 4.29
N VAL A 102 -8.90 -11.41 5.45
CA VAL A 102 -8.05 -12.29 6.27
C VAL A 102 -8.78 -13.57 6.65
N GLU A 103 -10.01 -13.45 7.10
CA GLU A 103 -10.84 -14.61 7.46
C GLU A 103 -11.21 -15.45 6.24
N LYS A 104 -11.65 -14.81 5.15
CA LYS A 104 -12.08 -15.50 3.94
C LYS A 104 -10.98 -16.31 3.27
N TYR A 105 -9.76 -15.80 3.25
CA TYR A 105 -8.62 -16.44 2.60
C TYR A 105 -7.63 -17.07 3.58
N ALA A 106 -7.95 -17.10 4.87
CA ALA A 106 -7.09 -17.63 5.94
C ALA A 106 -5.67 -17.04 5.87
N LEU A 107 -5.57 -15.72 5.69
CA LEU A 107 -4.28 -15.04 5.56
C LEU A 107 -3.51 -15.06 6.89
N VAL A 108 -2.20 -15.24 6.80
CA VAL A 108 -1.31 -15.24 7.95
C VAL A 108 -0.43 -14.01 7.93
N ARG A 109 -0.31 -13.34 9.07
CA ARG A 109 0.57 -12.17 9.21
C ARG A 109 2.04 -12.56 9.08
N THR A 110 2.77 -11.80 8.27
CA THR A 110 4.21 -12.00 8.01
C THR A 110 5.09 -11.06 8.83
N ASP A 111 4.50 -10.00 9.41
CA ASP A 111 5.19 -8.96 10.17
C ASP A 111 5.41 -9.29 11.64
N GLN A 112 4.82 -10.36 12.14
CA GLN A 112 4.99 -10.79 13.52
C GLN A 112 6.11 -11.83 13.61
N PRO A 113 7.23 -11.51 14.26
CA PRO A 113 8.30 -12.47 14.45
C PRO A 113 7.85 -13.57 15.39
N GLY A 114 7.92 -14.79 14.91
CA GLY A 114 8.04 -16.07 15.58
C GLY A 114 7.30 -16.26 16.91
N PHE A 115 7.22 -17.46 17.28
CA PHE A 115 6.79 -18.10 18.51
C PHE A 115 6.48 -17.17 19.72
N SER A 116 5.24 -16.73 19.82
CA SER A 116 4.68 -16.19 21.06
C SER A 116 3.76 -17.25 21.68
N ALA A 117 3.81 -17.42 23.01
CA ALA A 117 3.03 -18.44 23.73
C ALA A 117 1.49 -18.29 23.64
N GLY A 118 1.02 -17.20 23.01
CA GLY A 118 -0.37 -17.03 22.55
C GLY A 118 -0.34 -16.85 21.04
N ALA A 119 -1.18 -17.56 20.31
CA ALA A 119 -1.30 -17.39 18.86
C ALA A 119 -1.57 -15.91 18.55
N PRO A 120 -0.67 -15.20 17.86
CA PRO A 120 -0.86 -13.80 17.57
C PRO A 120 -2.09 -13.64 16.68
N SER A 121 -2.90 -12.62 16.97
CA SER A 121 -4.08 -12.33 16.14
C SER A 121 -3.66 -12.05 14.71
N GLN A 122 -4.25 -12.77 13.75
CA GLN A 122 -4.03 -12.53 12.33
C GLN A 122 -4.76 -11.27 11.84
N LEU A 123 -5.69 -10.77 12.65
CA LEU A 123 -6.53 -9.63 12.30
C LEU A 123 -5.80 -8.29 12.48
N ILE A 124 -6.15 -7.32 11.66
CA ILE A 124 -5.71 -5.93 11.78
C ILE A 124 -6.54 -5.22 12.85
N ASN A 125 -5.91 -4.33 13.57
CA ASN A 125 -6.55 -3.49 14.57
C ASN A 125 -6.46 -1.99 14.22
N SER A 126 -7.14 -1.16 15.00
CA SER A 126 -7.16 0.30 14.82
C SER A 126 -5.78 0.95 14.93
N ILE A 127 -4.84 0.33 15.66
CA ILE A 127 -3.47 0.82 15.81
C ILE A 127 -2.71 0.61 14.50
N ASP A 128 -2.90 -0.52 13.83
CA ASP A 128 -2.29 -0.81 12.53
C ASP A 128 -2.79 0.20 11.47
N ILE A 129 -4.09 0.50 11.45
CA ILE A 129 -4.67 1.54 10.61
C ILE A 129 -4.05 2.92 10.90
N LEU A 130 -3.88 3.27 12.17
CA LEU A 130 -3.26 4.54 12.56
C LEU A 130 -1.79 4.61 12.10
N ARG A 131 -1.04 3.54 12.25
CA ARG A 131 0.36 3.44 11.78
C ARG A 131 0.44 3.58 10.26
N ALA A 132 -0.44 2.90 9.53
CA ALA A 132 -0.52 3.00 8.07
C ALA A 132 -0.81 4.43 7.62
N ARG A 133 -1.79 5.11 8.24
CA ARG A 133 -2.12 6.52 7.95
C ARG A 133 -0.93 7.46 8.17
N ARG A 134 -0.15 7.24 9.23
CA ARG A 134 1.07 8.02 9.51
C ARG A 134 2.15 7.74 8.47
N ALA A 135 2.39 6.48 8.15
CA ALA A 135 3.43 6.06 7.22
C ALA A 135 3.15 6.51 5.77
N THR A 136 1.89 6.67 5.39
CA THR A 136 1.47 7.13 4.06
C THR A 136 1.36 8.66 3.95
N GLY A 137 1.63 9.40 5.03
CA GLY A 137 1.53 10.86 5.02
C GLY A 137 0.10 11.42 4.98
N LEU A 138 -0.91 10.58 5.12
CA LEU A 138 -2.32 11.00 5.10
C LEU A 138 -2.75 11.73 6.38
N MET A 139 -1.91 11.72 7.42
CA MET A 139 -2.16 12.37 8.72
C MET A 139 -1.75 13.83 8.72
N THR A 140 -2.17 14.61 7.74
CA THR A 140 -2.01 16.06 7.75
C THR A 140 -3.10 16.74 8.57
N ARG A 141 -2.85 17.96 9.03
CA ARG A 141 -3.83 18.74 9.83
C ARG A 141 -5.15 18.90 9.07
N ASP A 142 -5.07 19.15 7.77
CA ASP A 142 -6.24 19.47 6.95
C ASP A 142 -7.05 18.21 6.57
N ASN A 143 -6.35 17.08 6.37
CA ASN A 143 -6.97 15.83 5.91
C ASN A 143 -7.37 14.89 7.05
N TYR A 144 -6.88 15.11 8.27
CA TYR A 144 -7.05 14.19 9.39
C TYR A 144 -8.51 13.75 9.60
N ARG A 145 -9.42 14.72 9.65
CA ARG A 145 -10.85 14.46 9.91
C ARG A 145 -11.49 13.64 8.80
N THR A 146 -11.20 14.01 7.55
CA THR A 146 -11.72 13.32 6.35
C THR A 146 -11.22 11.91 6.27
N VAL A 147 -9.90 11.71 6.38
CA VAL A 147 -9.27 10.38 6.37
C VAL A 147 -9.80 9.50 7.51
N ASN A 148 -9.95 10.07 8.70
CA ASN A 148 -10.49 9.33 9.83
C ASN A 148 -11.95 8.89 9.60
N ASN A 149 -12.79 9.76 9.09
CA ASN A 149 -14.19 9.43 8.80
C ASN A 149 -14.29 8.36 7.71
N ILE A 150 -13.54 8.48 6.62
CA ILE A 150 -13.52 7.52 5.52
C ILE A 150 -13.06 6.14 6.01
N THR A 151 -11.99 6.08 6.80
CA THR A 151 -11.47 4.79 7.31
C THR A 151 -12.37 4.14 8.35
N LEU A 152 -13.22 4.90 9.01
CA LEU A 152 -14.22 4.39 9.97
C LEU A 152 -15.60 4.11 9.34
N GLY A 153 -15.74 4.20 8.03
CA GLY A 153 -17.03 4.01 7.35
C GLY A 153 -18.04 5.12 7.59
N LYS A 154 -17.60 6.31 8.05
CA LYS A 154 -18.46 7.47 8.32
C LYS A 154 -18.42 8.49 7.18
N HIS A 155 -18.51 8.01 5.95
CA HIS A 155 -18.53 8.90 4.78
C HIS A 155 -19.95 9.49 4.60
N PRO A 156 -20.11 10.77 4.16
CA PRO A 156 -21.42 11.39 3.97
C PRO A 156 -22.35 10.69 2.97
N GLY A 157 -21.80 9.85 2.10
CA GLY A 157 -22.55 9.03 1.15
C GLY A 157 -22.85 7.61 1.61
N ALA A 158 -22.36 7.19 2.79
CA ALA A 158 -22.62 5.86 3.32
C ALA A 158 -24.10 5.71 3.68
N LYS A 159 -24.74 4.70 3.10
CA LYS A 159 -26.11 4.31 3.48
C LYS A 159 -26.03 3.64 4.85
N GLN A 160 -26.51 4.31 5.87
CA GLN A 160 -26.74 3.71 7.18
C GLN A 160 -28.06 2.95 7.20
#